data_8e56bb4c13c237b1343b3ffd61ac8e48
#
_entry.id   8e56bb4c13c237b1343b3ffd61ac8e48
#
_cell.length_a   1.000
_cell.length_b   1.000
_cell.length_c   1.000
_cell.angle_alpha   90.00
_cell.angle_beta   90.00
_cell.angle_gamma   90.00
#
_symmetry.space_group_name_H-M   'P 1'
#
loop_
_entity.id
_entity.type
_entity.pdbx_description
1 polymer ?
#
loop_
_entity_poly.entity_id
_entity_poly.type
_entity_poly.pdbx_seq_one_letter_code
_entity_poly.pdbx_strand_id
1 'polypeptide(L)'
;MLTITVKKTANAGPRCIGLYAGLLFARLFVVHLGGLALLITGVSVTTSAAATPNETDRKTIEYLIEYIRASDMTFVRNFSKHASGEAASHILEKYEHFRNEIRTPEDFIELCATESLMTGRDYLVIDQQGGKQRSRDWLTDVLADYRNRQSRTATK
;
A
#
# COMPACT_ATOMS: atom_id res chain seq x y z
N MET A 1 -26.90 37.40 -32.99
CA MET A 1 -27.29 36.00 -33.28
C MET A 1 -26.05 35.30 -33.80
N LEU A 2 -25.27 34.71 -32.90
CA LEU A 2 -24.04 33.96 -33.25
C LEU A 2 -24.13 32.62 -32.55
N THR A 3 -24.36 31.59 -33.35
CA THR A 3 -24.46 30.20 -32.94
C THR A 3 -23.05 29.62 -32.87
N ILE A 4 -22.59 29.27 -31.66
CA ILE A 4 -21.32 28.57 -31.46
C ILE A 4 -21.61 27.06 -31.42
N THR A 5 -21.18 26.37 -32.48
CA THR A 5 -21.24 24.92 -32.59
C THR A 5 -20.05 24.31 -31.83
N VAL A 6 -20.31 23.63 -30.68
CA VAL A 6 -19.30 22.88 -29.96
C VAL A 6 -19.15 21.50 -30.61
N LYS A 7 -18.00 21.24 -31.19
CA LYS A 7 -17.62 19.97 -31.78
C LYS A 7 -17.13 19.03 -30.68
N LYS A 8 -17.93 18.00 -30.36
CA LYS A 8 -17.62 16.93 -29.42
C LYS A 8 -16.66 15.93 -30.07
N THR A 9 -15.39 15.98 -29.74
CA THR A 9 -14.43 14.94 -30.11
C THR A 9 -14.47 13.82 -29.08
N ALA A 10 -15.01 12.67 -29.47
CA ALA A 10 -14.94 11.42 -28.73
C ALA A 10 -13.56 10.79 -28.94
N ASN A 11 -12.75 10.74 -27.89
CA ASN A 11 -11.47 10.02 -27.89
C ASN A 11 -11.72 8.63 -27.28
N ALA A 12 -11.84 7.65 -28.14
CA ALA A 12 -11.96 6.23 -27.75
C ALA A 12 -10.56 5.65 -27.60
N GLY A 13 -10.10 5.44 -26.36
CA GLY A 13 -8.90 4.69 -26.06
C GLY A 13 -9.05 3.19 -26.32
N PRO A 14 -7.97 2.48 -26.67
CA PRO A 14 -8.05 1.09 -27.08
C PRO A 14 -8.35 0.14 -25.91
N ARG A 15 -9.43 -0.63 -26.07
CA ARG A 15 -9.77 -1.77 -25.22
C ARG A 15 -8.84 -2.93 -25.57
N CYS A 16 -7.92 -3.27 -24.67
CA CYS A 16 -7.18 -4.53 -24.77
C CYS A 16 -8.09 -5.70 -24.37
N ILE A 17 -8.71 -6.30 -25.37
CA ILE A 17 -9.40 -7.58 -25.22
C ILE A 17 -8.34 -8.67 -25.36
N GLY A 18 -7.93 -9.26 -24.24
CA GLY A 18 -7.08 -10.47 -24.22
C GLY A 18 -7.87 -11.68 -24.73
N LEU A 19 -7.62 -12.05 -25.97
CA LEU A 19 -8.13 -13.28 -26.57
C LEU A 19 -7.33 -14.46 -26.02
N TYR A 20 -7.91 -15.26 -25.13
CA TYR A 20 -7.39 -16.58 -24.81
C TYR A 20 -7.72 -17.54 -25.96
N ALA A 21 -6.78 -17.70 -26.88
CA ALA A 21 -6.86 -18.74 -27.91
C ALA A 21 -6.44 -20.07 -27.28
N GLY A 22 -7.42 -20.94 -27.05
CA GLY A 22 -7.19 -22.34 -26.70
C GLY A 22 -6.55 -23.09 -27.87
N LEU A 23 -5.33 -23.60 -27.65
CA LEU A 23 -4.74 -24.59 -28.55
C LEU A 23 -4.97 -25.99 -27.98
N LEU A 24 -5.98 -26.65 -28.55
CA LEU A 24 -6.11 -28.10 -28.53
C LEU A 24 -4.94 -28.71 -29.29
N PHE A 25 -4.01 -29.36 -28.61
CA PHE A 25 -3.08 -30.32 -29.22
C PHE A 25 -3.43 -31.72 -28.75
N ALA A 26 -4.24 -32.35 -29.62
CA ALA A 26 -4.35 -33.80 -29.65
C ALA A 26 -3.03 -34.35 -30.21
N ARG A 27 -2.27 -35.13 -29.46
CA ARG A 27 -1.24 -35.96 -30.04
C ARG A 27 -1.01 -37.27 -29.32
N LEU A 28 -1.42 -38.25 -30.04
CA LEU A 28 -0.74 -39.53 -30.37
C LEU A 28 -0.19 -40.35 -29.19
N PHE A 29 -0.92 -41.38 -28.95
CA PHE A 29 -0.50 -42.61 -28.28
C PHE A 29 0.74 -43.21 -28.98
N VAL A 30 1.86 -43.21 -28.30
CA VAL A 30 2.96 -44.15 -28.57
C VAL A 30 3.12 -45.00 -27.33
N VAL A 31 2.68 -46.25 -27.48
CA VAL A 31 2.92 -47.32 -26.52
C VAL A 31 4.38 -47.69 -26.55
N HIS A 32 5.15 -47.36 -25.51
CA HIS A 32 6.43 -48.00 -25.26
C HIS A 32 6.34 -48.70 -23.90
N LEU A 33 6.32 -49.99 -23.99
CA LEU A 33 6.47 -50.93 -22.87
C LEU A 33 7.96 -50.93 -22.45
N GLY A 34 8.26 -50.56 -21.22
CA GLY A 34 9.61 -50.71 -20.69
C GLY A 34 9.98 -49.70 -19.60
N GLY A 35 10.07 -50.17 -18.37
CA GLY A 35 10.85 -49.52 -17.31
C GLY A 35 10.07 -48.62 -16.36
N LEU A 36 9.53 -49.23 -15.28
CA LEU A 36 8.98 -48.58 -14.10
C LEU A 36 10.12 -47.88 -13.32
N ALA A 37 10.38 -46.60 -13.62
CA ALA A 37 11.13 -45.72 -12.74
C ALA A 37 10.18 -44.62 -12.28
N LEU A 38 9.59 -44.78 -11.10
CA LEU A 38 8.74 -43.79 -10.45
C LEU A 38 9.61 -42.66 -9.93
N LEU A 39 9.94 -41.71 -10.78
CA LEU A 39 10.51 -40.43 -10.37
C LEU A 39 9.39 -39.58 -9.77
N ILE A 40 9.23 -39.67 -8.46
CA ILE A 40 8.41 -38.70 -7.70
C ILE A 40 9.19 -37.39 -7.70
N THR A 41 8.98 -36.55 -8.71
CA THR A 41 9.38 -35.16 -8.66
C THR A 41 8.54 -34.48 -7.60
N GLY A 42 9.13 -34.31 -6.41
CA GLY A 42 8.51 -33.57 -5.31
C GLY A 42 8.27 -32.14 -5.78
N VAL A 43 7.02 -31.79 -6.09
CA VAL A 43 6.59 -30.41 -6.28
C VAL A 43 6.65 -29.76 -4.90
N SER A 44 7.75 -29.05 -4.63
CA SER A 44 7.84 -28.19 -3.45
C SER A 44 6.85 -27.05 -3.63
N VAL A 45 5.68 -27.19 -3.04
CA VAL A 45 4.73 -26.07 -2.90
C VAL A 45 5.34 -25.12 -1.88
N THR A 46 6.05 -24.11 -2.36
CA THR A 46 6.44 -22.98 -1.53
C THR A 46 5.17 -22.21 -1.19
N THR A 47 4.57 -22.50 -0.05
CA THR A 47 3.52 -21.68 0.54
C THR A 47 4.15 -20.35 0.87
N SER A 48 3.87 -19.32 0.04
CA SER A 48 4.19 -17.93 0.37
C SER A 48 3.30 -17.58 1.55
N ALA A 49 3.84 -17.69 2.75
CA ALA A 49 3.16 -17.16 3.94
C ALA A 49 2.98 -15.67 3.74
N ALA A 50 1.76 -15.17 3.85
CA ALA A 50 1.49 -13.74 3.90
C ALA A 50 2.35 -13.17 5.04
N ALA A 51 3.38 -12.39 4.69
CA ALA A 51 4.33 -11.89 5.67
C ALA A 51 3.63 -10.76 6.44
N THR A 52 3.26 -11.03 7.66
CA THR A 52 2.82 -10.01 8.63
C THR A 52 4.04 -9.28 9.19
N PRO A 53 3.90 -8.02 9.65
CA PRO A 53 4.97 -7.31 10.34
C PRO A 53 5.52 -8.15 11.50
N ASN A 54 6.83 -8.13 11.70
CA ASN A 54 7.40 -8.70 12.91
C ASN A 54 6.97 -7.86 14.14
N GLU A 55 7.18 -8.39 15.34
CA GLU A 55 6.72 -7.75 16.58
C GLU A 55 7.29 -6.35 16.80
N THR A 56 8.53 -6.11 16.39
CA THR A 56 9.18 -4.80 16.50
C THR A 56 8.55 -3.79 15.53
N ASP A 57 8.31 -4.20 14.28
CA ASP A 57 7.67 -3.37 13.28
C ASP A 57 6.22 -3.06 13.66
N ARG A 58 5.49 -4.05 14.19
CA ARG A 58 4.13 -3.85 14.69
C ARG A 58 4.08 -2.77 15.80
N LYS A 59 4.96 -2.86 16.79
CA LYS A 59 5.07 -1.84 17.85
C LYS A 59 5.45 -0.47 17.32
N THR A 60 6.29 -0.43 16.29
CA THR A 60 6.67 0.82 15.64
C THR A 60 5.49 1.44 14.90
N ILE A 61 4.69 0.63 14.19
CA ILE A 61 3.46 1.09 13.52
C ILE A 61 2.44 1.61 14.54
N GLU A 62 2.23 0.89 15.65
CA GLU A 62 1.36 1.33 16.74
C GLU A 62 1.80 2.66 17.32
N TYR A 63 3.12 2.83 17.53
CA TYR A 63 3.70 4.11 17.95
C TYR A 63 3.39 5.24 16.95
N LEU A 64 3.53 5.02 15.65
CA LEU A 64 3.24 6.04 14.64
C LEU A 64 1.76 6.43 14.64
N ILE A 65 0.85 5.48 14.78
CA ILE A 65 -0.61 5.76 14.85
C ILE A 65 -0.92 6.60 16.10
N GLU A 66 -0.35 6.25 17.24
CA GLU A 66 -0.55 7.00 18.48
C GLU A 66 0.09 8.38 18.41
N TYR A 67 1.26 8.50 17.78
CA TYR A 67 1.90 9.79 17.54
C TYR A 67 1.03 10.72 16.69
N ILE A 68 0.38 10.20 15.63
CA ILE A 68 -0.59 10.96 14.85
C ILE A 68 -1.74 11.43 15.74
N ARG A 69 -2.31 10.51 16.55
CA ARG A 69 -3.47 10.79 17.41
C ARG A 69 -3.17 11.86 18.44
N ALA A 70 -1.99 11.82 19.05
CA ALA A 70 -1.56 12.74 20.08
C ALA A 70 -0.98 14.06 19.54
N SER A 71 -0.81 14.20 18.23
CA SER A 71 -0.24 15.40 17.63
C SER A 71 -1.23 16.57 17.63
N ASP A 72 -0.69 17.80 17.73
CA ASP A 72 -1.46 19.03 17.58
C ASP A 72 -1.56 19.49 16.12
N MET A 73 -1.40 18.55 15.18
CA MET A 73 -1.42 18.84 13.75
C MET A 73 -2.85 18.88 13.19
N THR A 74 -3.05 19.70 12.18
CA THR A 74 -4.26 19.62 11.33
C THR A 74 -3.93 18.80 10.08
N PHE A 75 -4.70 17.76 9.84
CA PHE A 75 -4.53 16.90 8.66
C PHE A 75 -5.43 17.37 7.52
N VAL A 76 -4.93 17.32 6.27
CA VAL A 76 -5.72 17.68 5.09
C VAL A 76 -5.82 16.48 4.17
N ARG A 77 -7.06 16.08 3.90
CA ARG A 77 -7.43 15.01 2.97
C ARG A 77 -8.48 15.54 1.99
N ASN A 78 -8.21 15.44 0.71
CA ASN A 78 -9.15 15.88 -0.34
C ASN A 78 -9.68 17.31 -0.12
N PHE A 79 -8.81 18.24 0.26
CA PHE A 79 -9.08 19.64 0.62
C PHE A 79 -9.83 19.86 1.94
N SER A 80 -10.29 18.82 2.62
CA SER A 80 -10.93 18.91 3.92
C SER A 80 -9.90 18.82 5.04
N LYS A 81 -10.10 19.64 6.08
CA LYS A 81 -9.29 19.64 7.30
C LYS A 81 -9.89 18.68 8.32
N HIS A 82 -9.03 17.94 9.00
CA HIS A 82 -9.38 16.94 10.00
C HIS A 82 -8.51 17.11 11.24
N ALA A 83 -9.05 16.87 12.40
CA ALA A 83 -8.29 16.79 13.64
C ALA A 83 -7.43 15.51 13.67
N SER A 84 -6.37 15.52 14.47
CA SER A 84 -5.43 14.39 14.62
C SER A 84 -6.11 13.08 14.99
N GLY A 85 -7.09 13.10 15.89
CA GLY A 85 -7.84 11.89 16.28
C GLY A 85 -8.65 11.29 15.12
N GLU A 86 -9.29 12.14 14.29
CA GLU A 86 -10.01 11.71 13.09
C GLU A 86 -9.06 11.16 12.02
N ALA A 87 -7.93 11.82 11.82
CA ALA A 87 -6.88 11.36 10.91
C ALA A 87 -6.32 9.99 11.35
N ALA A 88 -6.02 9.81 12.64
CA ALA A 88 -5.54 8.54 13.17
C ALA A 88 -6.56 7.41 12.98
N SER A 89 -7.85 7.68 13.18
CA SER A 89 -8.92 6.70 12.95
C SER A 89 -8.98 6.26 11.49
N HIS A 90 -8.92 7.21 10.56
CA HIS A 90 -8.92 6.91 9.12
C HIS A 90 -7.66 6.13 8.69
N ILE A 91 -6.48 6.46 9.23
CA ILE A 91 -5.24 5.75 8.95
C ILE A 91 -5.30 4.32 9.50
N LEU A 92 -5.93 4.13 10.67
CA LEU A 92 -6.16 2.79 11.23
C LEU A 92 -7.09 1.94 10.34
N GLU A 93 -8.16 2.52 9.80
CA GLU A 93 -9.02 1.84 8.82
C GLU A 93 -8.24 1.39 7.59
N LYS A 94 -7.34 2.24 7.06
CA LYS A 94 -6.45 1.87 5.95
C LYS A 94 -5.47 0.76 6.36
N TYR A 95 -4.90 0.82 7.56
CA TYR A 95 -4.02 -0.21 8.09
C TYR A 95 -4.70 -1.58 8.14
N GLU A 96 -5.94 -1.65 8.62
CA GLU A 96 -6.72 -2.88 8.60
C GLU A 96 -7.03 -3.38 7.18
N HIS A 97 -7.28 -2.46 6.25
CA HIS A 97 -7.50 -2.79 4.85
C HIS A 97 -6.26 -3.39 4.17
N PHE A 98 -5.08 -2.82 4.43
CA PHE A 98 -3.81 -3.23 3.83
C PHE A 98 -2.98 -4.18 4.71
N ARG A 99 -3.54 -4.70 5.80
CA ARG A 99 -2.81 -5.51 6.81
C ARG A 99 -1.98 -6.67 6.23
N ASN A 100 -2.41 -7.24 5.11
CA ASN A 100 -1.72 -8.35 4.44
C ASN A 100 -0.59 -7.89 3.50
N GLU A 101 -0.48 -6.60 3.23
CA GLU A 101 0.51 -6.00 2.36
C GLU A 101 1.60 -5.27 3.16
N ILE A 102 1.26 -4.80 4.37
CA ILE A 102 2.15 -4.06 5.25
C ILE A 102 3.05 -5.04 6.01
N ARG A 103 4.36 -4.88 5.87
CA ARG A 103 5.40 -5.68 6.53
C ARG A 103 6.32 -4.83 7.40
N THR A 104 6.49 -3.57 7.03
CA THR A 104 7.39 -2.61 7.65
C THR A 104 6.66 -1.32 8.02
N PRO A 105 7.21 -0.49 8.92
CA PRO A 105 6.70 0.85 9.17
C PRO A 105 6.71 1.76 7.92
N GLU A 106 7.64 1.53 6.99
CA GLU A 106 7.70 2.23 5.71
C GLU A 106 6.51 1.87 4.82
N ASP A 107 6.15 0.57 4.71
CA ASP A 107 4.96 0.13 3.98
C ASP A 107 3.70 0.77 4.57
N PHE A 108 3.62 0.85 5.91
CA PHE A 108 2.52 1.51 6.60
C PHE A 108 2.41 2.99 6.20
N ILE A 109 3.52 3.74 6.21
CA ILE A 109 3.54 5.14 5.81
C ILE A 109 3.08 5.27 4.35
N GLU A 110 3.63 4.45 3.46
CA GLU A 110 3.32 4.49 2.03
C GLU A 110 1.85 4.19 1.75
N LEU A 111 1.34 3.08 2.27
CA LEU A 111 -0.02 2.61 1.97
C LEU A 111 -1.10 3.35 2.74
N CYS A 112 -0.82 3.78 3.99
CA CYS A 112 -1.85 4.32 4.86
C CYS A 112 -1.82 5.84 5.00
N ALA A 113 -0.65 6.48 4.93
CA ALA A 113 -0.48 7.87 5.31
C ALA A 113 -0.02 8.80 4.18
N THR A 114 0.15 8.30 2.96
CA THR A 114 0.68 9.08 1.84
C THR A 114 -0.42 9.79 1.06
N GLU A 115 -1.42 9.06 0.58
CA GLU A 115 -2.42 9.62 -0.33
C GLU A 115 -3.82 9.02 -0.16
N SER A 116 -4.79 9.67 -0.78
CA SER A 116 -6.16 9.20 -0.86
C SER A 116 -6.33 8.13 -1.94
N LEU A 117 -6.82 6.94 -1.58
CA LEU A 117 -7.10 5.85 -2.53
C LEU A 117 -8.12 6.24 -3.61
N MET A 118 -9.01 7.19 -3.32
CA MET A 118 -10.04 7.60 -4.28
C MET A 118 -9.56 8.64 -5.28
N THR A 119 -8.64 9.52 -4.88
CA THR A 119 -8.27 10.69 -5.68
C THR A 119 -6.78 10.77 -6.03
N GLY A 120 -5.93 9.93 -5.44
CA GLY A 120 -4.47 9.98 -5.60
C GLY A 120 -3.85 11.27 -5.07
N ARG A 121 -4.55 12.02 -4.20
CA ARG A 121 -4.04 13.27 -3.65
C ARG A 121 -3.25 13.01 -2.38
N ASP A 122 -2.07 13.64 -2.30
CA ASP A 122 -1.25 13.61 -1.10
C ASP A 122 -2.04 14.07 0.12
N TYR A 123 -1.85 13.39 1.24
CA TYR A 123 -2.23 13.90 2.55
C TYR A 123 -1.22 14.94 3.01
N LEU A 124 -1.71 16.00 3.60
CA LEU A 124 -0.87 17.06 4.13
C LEU A 124 -1.09 17.21 5.63
N VAL A 125 -0.07 17.66 6.33
CA VAL A 125 -0.13 18.10 7.72
C VAL A 125 0.18 19.58 7.80
N ILE A 126 -0.51 20.27 8.70
CA ILE A 126 -0.33 21.70 8.99
C ILE A 126 -0.05 21.83 10.46
N ASP A 127 1.06 22.44 10.82
CA ASP A 127 1.42 22.76 12.20
C ASP A 127 0.64 23.97 12.74
N GLN A 128 0.84 24.28 14.03
CA GLN A 128 0.18 25.41 14.68
C GLN A 128 0.62 26.79 14.13
N GLN A 129 1.77 26.86 13.48
CA GLN A 129 2.31 28.06 12.85
C GLN A 129 1.83 28.24 11.42
N GLY A 130 1.10 27.25 10.88
CA GLY A 130 0.60 27.24 9.50
C GLY A 130 1.60 26.65 8.50
N GLY A 131 2.71 26.11 8.94
CA GLY A 131 3.67 25.35 8.14
C GLY A 131 2.99 24.10 7.58
N LYS A 132 3.17 23.86 6.27
CA LYS A 132 2.51 22.76 5.55
C LYS A 132 3.54 21.83 4.93
N GLN A 133 3.38 20.53 5.15
CA GLN A 133 4.21 19.48 4.55
C GLN A 133 3.38 18.24 4.21
N ARG A 134 3.95 17.32 3.45
CA ARG A 134 3.30 16.03 3.17
C ARG A 134 3.29 15.17 4.42
N SER A 135 2.18 14.47 4.65
CA SER A 135 2.04 13.54 5.78
C SER A 135 3.11 12.44 5.76
N ARG A 136 3.44 11.93 4.57
CA ARG A 136 4.51 10.96 4.33
C ARG A 136 5.86 11.46 4.85
N ASP A 137 6.28 12.66 4.44
CA ASP A 137 7.59 13.21 4.80
C ASP A 137 7.67 13.42 6.31
N TRP A 138 6.64 14.01 6.90
CA TRP A 138 6.51 14.19 8.34
C TRP A 138 6.63 12.88 9.13
N LEU A 139 5.90 11.82 8.73
CA LEU A 139 5.95 10.53 9.40
C LEU A 139 7.28 9.79 9.20
N THR A 140 7.94 10.00 8.06
CA THR A 140 9.29 9.47 7.84
C THR A 140 10.29 10.07 8.83
N ASP A 141 10.21 11.38 9.07
CA ASP A 141 11.05 12.05 10.08
C ASP A 141 10.74 11.54 11.51
N VAL A 142 9.44 11.38 11.83
CA VAL A 142 9.01 10.80 13.12
C VAL A 142 9.55 9.39 13.32
N LEU A 143 9.52 8.56 12.30
CA LEU A 143 10.05 7.19 12.31
C LEU A 143 11.57 7.18 12.54
N ALA A 144 12.30 8.06 11.86
CA ALA A 144 13.73 8.20 12.02
C ALA A 144 14.10 8.62 13.46
N ASP A 145 13.39 9.59 14.01
CA ASP A 145 13.57 10.05 15.38
C ASP A 145 13.24 8.95 16.42
N TYR A 146 12.19 8.19 16.18
CA TYR A 146 11.83 7.06 17.03
C TYR A 146 12.96 6.02 17.07
N ARG A 147 13.47 5.61 15.92
CA ARG A 147 14.57 4.64 15.81
C ARG A 147 15.86 5.14 16.47
N ASN A 148 16.18 6.41 16.31
CA ASN A 148 17.34 7.05 16.97
C ASN A 148 17.21 7.02 18.49
N ARG A 149 16.02 7.23 19.05
CA ARG A 149 15.78 7.10 20.50
C ARG A 149 15.94 5.67 20.97
N GLN A 150 15.40 4.70 20.24
CA GLN A 150 15.51 3.28 20.59
C GLN A 150 16.98 2.80 20.62
N SER A 151 17.77 3.17 19.62
CA SER A 151 19.19 2.77 19.55
C SER A 151 20.00 3.34 20.71
N ARG A 152 19.74 4.58 21.14
CA ARG A 152 20.40 5.19 22.31
C ARG A 152 20.05 4.51 23.63
N THR A 153 18.83 3.98 23.74
CA THR A 153 18.37 3.28 24.94
C THR A 153 18.97 1.88 25.04
N ALA A 154 19.17 1.21 23.90
CA ALA A 154 19.77 -0.13 23.84
C ALA A 154 21.29 -0.15 24.14
N THR A 155 21.98 0.99 24.04
CA THR A 155 23.43 1.12 24.26
C THR A 155 23.80 1.47 25.72
N LYS A 156 22.82 1.65 26.60
CA LYS A 156 22.99 2.04 28.01
C LYS A 156 22.77 0.89 28.98
#